data_44ea308d220a070171dad1883af6eff6
#
_entry.id   44ea308d220a070171dad1883af6eff6
#
_cell.length_a   1.000
_cell.length_b   1.000
_cell.length_c   1.000
_cell.angle_alpha   90.00
_cell.angle_beta   90.00
_cell.angle_gamma   90.00
#
_symmetry.space_group_name_H-M   'P 1'
#
loop_
_entity.id
_entity.type
_entity.pdbx_description
1 polymer ?
#
loop_
_entity_poly.entity_id
_entity_poly.type
_entity_poly.pdbx_seq_one_letter_code
_entity_poly.pdbx_strand_id
1 'polypeptide(L)'
;MMRAILFIFLIFFIKNAYSINPYEPVAIDSRIKTFIYNENEIFNLKFRIGYNSIIEFSKDEAIETISLGDPYPWKLTPLDRRLFMKAIEPGVKTNMTVITNKRVYLFEIESDVSSNIDTVDIVHVARFYYPN
;
A
#
# COMPACT_ATOMS: atom_id res chain seq x y z
N MET A 1 -6.24 7.21 67.93
CA MET A 1 -6.93 7.88 66.80
C MET A 1 -5.98 8.47 65.75
N MET A 2 -4.82 8.97 66.06
CA MET A 2 -3.90 9.54 65.10
C MET A 2 -3.21 8.48 64.17
N ARG A 3 -3.16 7.21 64.57
CA ARG A 3 -2.55 6.13 63.75
C ARG A 3 -3.43 5.64 62.61
N ALA A 4 -4.74 5.80 62.69
CA ALA A 4 -5.65 5.38 61.63
C ALA A 4 -5.73 6.39 60.45
N ILE A 5 -5.49 7.68 60.74
CA ILE A 5 -5.53 8.74 59.74
C ILE A 5 -4.31 8.71 58.81
N LEU A 6 -3.16 8.22 59.33
CA LEU A 6 -1.94 8.10 58.54
C LEU A 6 -2.03 6.99 57.49
N PHE A 7 -2.82 5.95 57.76
CA PHE A 7 -3.01 4.82 56.83
C PHE A 7 -3.95 5.17 55.68
N ILE A 8 -4.88 6.08 55.87
CA ILE A 8 -5.83 6.51 54.82
C ILE A 8 -5.13 7.44 53.82
N PHE A 9 -4.12 8.18 54.26
CA PHE A 9 -3.36 9.09 53.38
C PHE A 9 -2.36 8.38 52.47
N LEU A 10 -1.97 7.15 52.79
CA LEU A 10 -1.03 6.37 51.98
C LEU A 10 -1.68 5.69 50.78
N ILE A 11 -3.00 5.56 50.76
CA ILE A 11 -3.74 4.88 49.66
C ILE A 11 -4.02 5.84 48.48
N PHE A 12 -3.88 7.14 48.69
CA PHE A 12 -4.19 8.13 47.65
C PHE A 12 -3.04 8.43 46.68
N PHE A 13 -1.88 7.79 46.85
CA PHE A 13 -0.74 7.95 45.94
C PHE A 13 -0.51 6.75 45.01
N ILE A 14 -1.52 6.00 44.64
CA ILE A 14 -1.44 5.13 43.48
C ILE A 14 -1.54 6.04 42.28
N LYS A 15 -0.42 6.58 41.86
CA LYS A 15 -0.30 7.21 40.56
C LYS A 15 -0.56 6.11 39.55
N ASN A 16 -1.63 6.26 38.77
CA ASN A 16 -1.85 5.46 37.60
C ASN A 16 -0.64 5.67 36.68
N ALA A 17 0.33 4.76 36.76
CA ALA A 17 1.38 4.71 35.76
C ALA A 17 0.75 4.20 34.47
N TYR A 18 0.34 5.11 33.60
CA TYR A 18 -0.01 4.76 32.24
C TYR A 18 1.26 4.22 31.58
N SER A 19 1.28 2.92 31.39
CA SER A 19 2.30 2.29 30.58
C SER A 19 2.11 2.74 29.13
N ILE A 20 2.96 3.62 28.65
CA ILE A 20 3.04 3.89 27.21
C ILE A 20 3.63 2.63 26.58
N ASN A 21 2.81 1.89 25.85
CA ASN A 21 3.27 0.74 25.11
C ASN A 21 4.09 1.23 23.90
N PRO A 22 5.43 1.08 23.87
CA PRO A 22 6.24 1.52 22.74
C PRO A 22 6.01 0.70 21.47
N TYR A 23 5.16 -0.32 21.52
CA TYR A 23 4.82 -1.23 20.42
C TYR A 23 3.39 -1.05 19.93
N GLU A 24 2.76 0.10 20.17
CA GLU A 24 1.50 0.38 19.49
C GLU A 24 1.74 0.34 17.98
N PRO A 25 0.99 -0.50 17.23
CA PRO A 25 1.15 -0.55 15.79
C PRO A 25 0.83 0.82 15.20
N VAL A 26 1.78 1.37 14.45
CA VAL A 26 1.53 2.57 13.64
C VAL A 26 0.45 2.22 12.63
N ALA A 27 -0.61 3.04 12.56
CA ALA A 27 -1.67 2.83 11.59
C ALA A 27 -1.09 2.83 10.17
N ILE A 28 -1.28 1.70 9.44
CA ILE A 28 -0.85 1.56 8.06
C ILE A 28 -1.92 2.17 7.17
N ASP A 29 -1.52 3.04 6.25
CA ASP A 29 -2.42 3.62 5.26
C ASP A 29 -2.91 2.53 4.29
N SER A 30 -4.22 2.43 4.08
CA SER A 30 -4.83 1.43 3.20
C SER A 30 -4.43 1.55 1.73
N ARG A 31 -3.89 2.70 1.32
CA ARG A 31 -3.39 2.93 -0.03
C ARG A 31 -2.01 2.31 -0.30
N ILE A 32 -1.33 1.87 0.75
CA ILE A 32 -0.10 1.09 0.66
C ILE A 32 -0.48 -0.39 0.79
N LYS A 33 -0.38 -1.13 -0.31
CA LYS A 33 -0.85 -2.51 -0.41
C LYS A 33 0.32 -3.46 -0.61
N THR A 34 0.27 -4.61 0.07
CA THR A 34 1.22 -5.71 -0.14
C THR A 34 0.46 -6.92 -0.67
N PHE A 35 0.89 -7.42 -1.81
CA PHE A 35 0.34 -8.61 -2.44
C PHE A 35 1.29 -9.80 -2.24
N ILE A 36 0.74 -10.99 -2.11
CA ILE A 36 1.55 -12.21 -2.16
C ILE A 36 1.74 -12.58 -3.62
N TYR A 37 2.98 -12.67 -4.08
CA TYR A 37 3.26 -13.02 -5.46
C TYR A 37 2.83 -14.47 -5.76
N ASN A 38 2.10 -14.63 -6.86
CA ASN A 38 1.76 -15.90 -7.47
C ASN A 38 1.71 -15.69 -8.98
N GLU A 39 2.41 -16.53 -9.72
CA GLU A 39 2.49 -16.41 -11.19
C GLU A 39 1.15 -16.61 -11.90
N ASN A 40 0.20 -17.26 -11.24
CA ASN A 40 -1.14 -17.56 -11.78
C ASN A 40 -2.22 -16.57 -11.30
N GLU A 41 -1.84 -15.48 -10.66
CA GLU A 41 -2.76 -14.48 -10.16
C GLU A 41 -2.75 -13.22 -11.02
N ILE A 42 -3.93 -12.62 -11.18
CA ILE A 42 -4.10 -11.30 -11.78
C ILE A 42 -4.31 -10.31 -10.64
N PHE A 43 -3.40 -9.35 -10.51
CA PHE A 43 -3.47 -8.32 -9.47
C PHE A 43 -4.31 -7.15 -9.95
N ASN A 44 -5.34 -6.81 -9.18
CA ASN A 44 -6.24 -5.70 -9.51
C ASN A 44 -5.75 -4.43 -8.81
N LEU A 45 -5.50 -3.39 -9.59
CA LEU A 45 -5.05 -2.10 -9.10
C LEU A 45 -5.97 -0.99 -9.58
N LYS A 46 -6.41 -0.14 -8.65
CA LYS A 46 -7.21 1.04 -8.93
C LYS A 46 -6.40 2.30 -8.65
N PHE A 47 -6.38 3.20 -9.62
CA PHE A 47 -5.59 4.43 -9.56
C PHE A 47 -6.49 5.65 -9.50
N ARG A 48 -6.05 6.66 -8.75
CA ARG A 48 -6.69 7.97 -8.74
C ARG A 48 -6.14 8.83 -9.86
N ILE A 49 -7.03 9.48 -10.60
CA ILE A 49 -6.66 10.41 -11.66
C ILE A 49 -5.71 11.49 -11.14
N GLY A 50 -4.64 11.73 -11.91
CA GLY A 50 -3.68 12.77 -11.62
C GLY A 50 -2.70 12.47 -10.50
N TYR A 51 -2.87 11.35 -9.80
CA TYR A 51 -1.93 10.91 -8.76
C TYR A 51 -0.90 9.94 -9.33
N ASN A 52 0.31 10.08 -8.86
CA ASN A 52 1.39 9.16 -9.18
C ASN A 52 1.38 7.99 -8.21
N SER A 53 1.37 6.76 -8.72
CA SER A 53 1.44 5.54 -7.92
C SER A 53 2.70 4.76 -8.28
N ILE A 54 3.15 3.92 -7.36
CA ILE A 54 4.38 3.13 -7.52
C ILE A 54 4.06 1.65 -7.37
N ILE A 55 4.53 0.84 -8.29
CA ILE A 55 4.59 -0.61 -8.14
C ILE A 55 6.05 -0.96 -7.88
N GLU A 56 6.33 -1.61 -6.75
CA GLU A 56 7.68 -2.05 -6.36
C GLU A 56 7.80 -3.56 -6.50
N PHE A 57 8.76 -3.99 -7.29
CA PHE A 57 9.16 -5.40 -7.42
C PHE A 57 10.31 -5.72 -6.45
N SER A 58 10.84 -6.95 -6.49
CA SER A 58 11.90 -7.32 -5.56
C SER A 58 13.21 -6.54 -5.83
N LYS A 59 14.09 -6.49 -4.82
CA LYS A 59 15.32 -5.67 -4.87
C LYS A 59 16.28 -6.05 -6.00
N ASP A 60 16.23 -7.29 -6.44
CA ASP A 60 17.09 -7.84 -7.48
C ASP A 60 16.37 -8.03 -8.83
N GLU A 61 15.18 -7.43 -8.96
CA GLU A 61 14.45 -7.37 -10.22
C GLU A 61 14.69 -6.06 -10.96
N ALA A 62 14.74 -6.16 -12.28
CA ALA A 62 14.72 -5.03 -13.20
C ALA A 62 13.64 -5.24 -14.24
N ILE A 63 12.86 -4.22 -14.51
CA ILE A 63 11.79 -4.28 -15.51
C ILE A 63 12.41 -4.34 -16.90
N GLU A 64 12.02 -5.33 -17.68
CA GLU A 64 12.48 -5.51 -19.06
C GLU A 64 11.42 -5.09 -20.08
N THR A 65 10.15 -5.43 -19.83
CA THR A 65 9.06 -5.19 -20.76
C THR A 65 7.78 -4.87 -20.03
N ILE A 66 7.02 -3.90 -20.55
CA ILE A 66 5.66 -3.59 -20.12
C ILE A 66 4.76 -3.58 -21.33
N SER A 67 3.66 -4.32 -21.27
CA SER A 67 2.64 -4.37 -22.32
C SER A 67 1.27 -4.03 -21.72
N LEU A 68 0.56 -3.13 -22.37
CA LEU A 68 -0.80 -2.73 -22.00
C LEU A 68 -1.77 -3.01 -23.14
N GLY A 69 -3.00 -3.44 -22.79
CA GLY A 69 -4.06 -3.59 -23.77
C GLY A 69 -4.47 -2.26 -24.39
N ASP A 70 -4.65 -1.23 -23.57
CA ASP A 70 -4.85 0.16 -24.01
C ASP A 70 -3.84 1.07 -23.31
N PRO A 71 -2.79 1.54 -24.01
CA PRO A 71 -1.74 2.35 -23.40
C PRO A 71 -2.08 3.84 -23.26
N TYR A 72 -3.02 4.37 -24.03
CA TYR A 72 -3.28 5.82 -24.12
C TYR A 72 -3.65 6.49 -22.81
N PRO A 73 -4.51 5.91 -21.92
CA PRO A 73 -4.90 6.57 -20.70
C PRO A 73 -3.85 6.55 -19.59
N TRP A 74 -2.67 6.01 -19.85
CA TRP A 74 -1.66 5.76 -18.83
C TRP A 74 -0.33 6.39 -19.15
N LYS A 75 0.29 6.98 -18.13
CA LYS A 75 1.69 7.40 -18.18
C LYS A 75 2.50 6.48 -17.30
N LEU A 76 3.52 5.84 -17.88
CA LEU A 76 4.39 4.88 -17.22
C LEU A 76 5.83 5.37 -17.25
N THR A 77 6.52 5.21 -16.13
CA THR A 77 7.96 5.48 -16.04
C THR A 77 8.64 4.34 -15.28
N PRO A 78 9.21 3.37 -15.99
CA PRO A 78 9.99 2.30 -15.35
C PRO A 78 11.35 2.82 -14.91
N LEU A 79 11.77 2.42 -13.72
CA LEU A 79 13.09 2.71 -13.17
C LEU A 79 13.54 1.53 -12.32
N ASP A 80 14.44 0.70 -12.87
CA ASP A 80 14.94 -0.52 -12.22
C ASP A 80 13.80 -1.44 -11.75
N ARG A 81 13.59 -1.58 -10.45
CA ARG A 81 12.56 -2.41 -9.84
C ARG A 81 11.23 -1.69 -9.59
N ARG A 82 11.13 -0.42 -9.94
CA ARG A 82 9.94 0.40 -9.69
C ARG A 82 9.28 0.81 -10.99
N LEU A 83 7.96 0.79 -10.97
CA LEU A 83 7.13 1.33 -12.04
C LEU A 83 6.29 2.47 -11.47
N PHE A 84 6.54 3.69 -11.94
CA PHE A 84 5.70 4.82 -11.66
C PHE A 84 4.55 4.86 -12.65
N MET A 85 3.34 4.97 -12.15
CA MET A 85 2.12 4.96 -12.96
C MET A 85 1.22 6.13 -12.63
N LYS A 86 0.63 6.70 -13.67
CA LYS A 86 -0.35 7.77 -13.54
C LYS A 86 -1.48 7.56 -14.54
N ALA A 87 -2.73 7.55 -14.03
CA ALA A 87 -3.90 7.56 -14.88
C ALA A 87 -4.17 8.99 -15.37
N ILE A 88 -4.39 9.13 -16.67
CA ILE A 88 -4.63 10.42 -17.34
C ILE A 88 -6.11 10.64 -17.57
N GLU A 89 -6.86 9.58 -17.83
CA GLU A 89 -8.29 9.61 -18.11
C GLU A 89 -9.09 8.86 -17.05
N PRO A 90 -10.30 9.32 -16.68
CA PRO A 90 -11.15 8.64 -15.73
C PRO A 90 -11.88 7.46 -16.37
N GLY A 91 -12.26 6.45 -15.54
CA GLY A 91 -13.15 5.38 -15.92
C GLY A 91 -12.62 4.42 -16.96
N VAL A 92 -11.32 4.27 -17.06
CA VAL A 92 -10.69 3.34 -18.00
C VAL A 92 -10.23 2.08 -17.27
N LYS A 93 -10.32 0.96 -17.98
CA LYS A 93 -9.90 -0.36 -17.48
C LYS A 93 -9.21 -1.14 -18.60
N THR A 94 -8.06 -1.67 -18.31
CA THR A 94 -7.31 -2.50 -19.22
C THR A 94 -6.42 -3.48 -18.46
N ASN A 95 -5.76 -4.36 -19.17
CA ASN A 95 -4.76 -5.25 -18.61
C ASN A 95 -3.34 -4.70 -18.85
N MET A 96 -2.45 -5.09 -17.97
CA MET A 96 -1.03 -4.78 -18.06
C MET A 96 -0.21 -6.00 -17.68
N THR A 97 0.79 -6.31 -18.48
CA THR A 97 1.77 -7.34 -18.17
C THR A 97 3.13 -6.69 -17.97
N VAL A 98 3.77 -6.99 -16.84
CA VAL A 98 5.14 -6.55 -16.56
C VAL A 98 6.03 -7.78 -16.53
N ILE A 99 7.09 -7.76 -17.34
CA ILE A 99 8.11 -8.79 -17.37
C ILE A 99 9.40 -8.21 -16.82
N THR A 100 9.88 -8.82 -15.76
CA THR A 100 11.20 -8.52 -15.19
C THR A 100 12.22 -9.58 -15.59
N ASN A 101 13.46 -9.40 -15.20
CA ASN A 101 14.50 -10.43 -15.41
C ASN A 101 14.24 -11.74 -14.64
N LYS A 102 13.23 -11.78 -13.75
CA LYS A 102 12.95 -12.96 -12.93
C LYS A 102 11.51 -13.47 -12.99
N ARG A 103 10.53 -12.58 -13.21
CA ARG A 103 9.11 -12.92 -13.07
C ARG A 103 8.25 -12.23 -14.09
N VAL A 104 7.07 -12.80 -14.27
CA VAL A 104 5.98 -12.20 -15.04
C VAL A 104 4.87 -11.80 -14.07
N TYR A 105 4.38 -10.57 -14.18
CA TYR A 105 3.29 -10.04 -13.36
C TYR A 105 2.10 -9.69 -14.25
N LEU A 106 0.94 -10.19 -13.90
CA LEU A 106 -0.30 -9.92 -14.59
C LEU A 106 -1.16 -8.94 -13.78
N PHE A 107 -1.55 -7.84 -14.39
CA PHE A 107 -2.38 -6.83 -13.76
C PHE A 107 -3.65 -6.56 -14.56
N GLU A 108 -4.70 -6.26 -13.84
CA GLU A 108 -5.84 -5.52 -14.33
C GLU A 108 -5.82 -4.15 -13.66
N ILE A 109 -5.81 -3.10 -14.44
CA ILE A 109 -5.67 -1.72 -13.97
C ILE A 109 -6.87 -0.90 -14.37
N GLU A 110 -7.34 -0.08 -13.43
CA GLU A 110 -8.47 0.82 -13.67
C GLU A 110 -8.25 2.19 -13.02
N SER A 111 -8.82 3.22 -13.63
CA SER A 111 -8.82 4.56 -13.07
C SER A 111 -10.18 4.90 -12.46
N ASP A 112 -10.15 5.65 -11.37
CA ASP A 112 -11.34 6.08 -10.66
C ASP A 112 -12.17 7.05 -11.51
N VAL A 113 -13.50 6.88 -11.49
CA VAL A 113 -14.45 7.76 -12.19
C VAL A 113 -14.86 8.97 -11.38
N SER A 114 -14.66 8.95 -10.07
CA SER A 114 -15.16 9.98 -9.18
C SER A 114 -14.05 10.62 -8.36
N SER A 115 -14.17 11.93 -8.16
CA SER A 115 -13.37 12.68 -7.19
C SER A 115 -13.79 12.38 -5.74
N ASN A 116 -14.76 11.51 -5.53
CA ASN A 116 -15.22 11.12 -4.21
C ASN A 116 -14.17 10.30 -3.49
N ILE A 117 -13.96 10.69 -2.24
CA ILE A 117 -12.82 10.38 -1.37
C ILE A 117 -12.93 8.99 -0.72
N ASP A 118 -13.70 8.08 -1.26
CA ASP A 118 -13.67 6.71 -0.75
C ASP A 118 -12.42 6.01 -1.31
N THR A 119 -11.32 6.20 -0.59
CA THR A 119 -9.97 5.88 -1.04
C THR A 119 -9.51 4.46 -0.68
N VAL A 120 -10.41 3.64 -0.12
CA VAL A 120 -10.05 2.32 0.43
C VAL A 120 -9.45 1.40 -0.65
N ASP A 121 -9.91 1.52 -1.89
CA ASP A 121 -9.46 0.68 -2.99
C ASP A 121 -8.35 1.30 -3.85
N ILE A 122 -8.06 2.57 -3.65
CA ILE A 122 -7.01 3.26 -4.42
C ILE A 122 -5.64 2.81 -3.97
N VAL A 123 -4.78 2.48 -4.92
CA VAL A 123 -3.38 2.16 -4.66
C VAL A 123 -2.50 3.40 -4.77
N HIS A 124 -1.65 3.60 -3.78
CA HIS A 124 -0.56 4.57 -3.86
C HIS A 124 0.78 3.88 -4.04
N VAL A 125 1.00 2.81 -3.29
CA VAL A 125 2.16 1.92 -3.42
C VAL A 125 1.67 0.48 -3.41
N ALA A 126 2.07 -0.29 -4.40
CA ALA A 126 1.88 -1.73 -4.45
C ALA A 126 3.23 -2.42 -4.27
N ARG A 127 3.32 -3.28 -3.28
CA ARG A 127 4.50 -4.09 -2.98
C ARG A 127 4.15 -5.56 -3.05
N PHE A 128 5.16 -6.39 -3.23
CA PHE A 128 4.99 -7.84 -3.27
C PHE A 128 5.79 -8.52 -2.18
N TYR A 129 5.17 -9.52 -1.56
CA TYR A 129 5.84 -10.51 -0.75
C TYR A 129 6.05 -11.77 -1.60
N TYR A 130 7.26 -12.29 -1.55
CA TYR A 130 7.66 -13.45 -2.35
C TYR A 130 7.82 -14.66 -1.42
N PRO A 131 6.86 -15.61 -1.41
CA PRO A 131 7.00 -16.83 -0.63
C PRO A 131 8.08 -17.73 -1.20
N ASN A 132 8.79 -18.43 -0.34
CA ASN A 132 9.82 -19.39 -0.71
C ASN A 132 9.23 -20.68 -1.25
#